data_057fc0af87891cb88bdc898c7fef6c5c
#
_entry.id   057fc0af87891cb88bdc898c7fef6c5c
#
_cell.length_a   1.000
_cell.length_b   1.000
_cell.length_c   1.000
_cell.angle_alpha   90.00
_cell.angle_beta   90.00
_cell.angle_gamma   90.00
#
_symmetry.space_group_name_H-M   'P 1'
#
loop_
_entity.id
_entity.type
_entity.pdbx_description
1 polymer ?
#
loop_
_entity_poly.entity_id
_entity_poly.type
_entity_poly.pdbx_seq_one_letter_code
_entity_poly.pdbx_strand_id
1 'polypeptide(L)'
;MMESRIRWTAMFALVFALGLSACGGDANGNSADEAVASTADASAQVADDAEGVEKAGEDIAGAVSKQELPDGVTKEMIEQGKAVYGGAGICSSCHGPAGAGIPSLGADLTDSEWLHSDGSYDGVLKSVMEGVTAQASSSGVPMPAKGGTNISDDDAKAVAAYVWTLSK
;
A
#
# COMPACT_ATOMS: atom_id res chain seq x y z
N MET A 1 9.80 -29.39 44.38
CA MET A 1 9.70 -28.54 45.58
C MET A 1 10.15 -27.15 45.16
N MET A 2 9.34 -26.27 44.96
CA MET A 2 9.00 -25.00 45.59
C MET A 2 8.11 -24.18 44.62
N GLU A 3 6.86 -24.09 45.01
CA GLU A 3 5.86 -23.22 44.43
C GLU A 3 6.18 -21.78 44.81
N SER A 4 6.05 -20.87 43.89
CA SER A 4 5.89 -19.44 44.20
C SER A 4 4.76 -18.86 43.39
N ARG A 5 3.60 -18.88 44.04
CA ARG A 5 2.35 -18.15 43.63
C ARG A 5 2.54 -16.68 44.01
N ILE A 6 2.61 -15.80 43.05
CA ILE A 6 2.42 -14.37 43.31
C ILE A 6 1.06 -13.96 42.73
N ARG A 7 0.11 -13.84 43.64
CA ARG A 7 -1.20 -13.22 43.45
C ARG A 7 -1.00 -11.71 43.49
N TRP A 8 -1.30 -11.02 42.42
CA TRP A 8 -1.51 -9.57 42.43
C TRP A 8 -2.97 -9.26 42.12
N THR A 9 -3.71 -9.10 43.18
CA THR A 9 -5.00 -8.41 43.25
C THR A 9 -4.76 -6.96 43.66
N ALA A 10 -5.13 -6.00 42.83
CA ALA A 10 -5.50 -4.62 43.18
C ALA A 10 -6.07 -4.00 41.89
N MET A 11 -7.36 -3.98 41.67
CA MET A 11 -8.36 -3.06 42.26
C MET A 11 -7.95 -1.57 42.15
N PHE A 12 -8.30 -0.97 41.00
CA PHE A 12 -8.53 0.47 40.96
C PHE A 12 -9.78 0.76 40.15
N ALA A 13 -10.85 0.94 40.88
CA ALA A 13 -12.04 1.60 40.38
C ALA A 13 -11.78 3.12 40.50
N LEU A 14 -11.88 3.85 39.42
CA LEU A 14 -12.07 5.30 39.46
C LEU A 14 -13.21 5.69 38.53
N VAL A 15 -14.28 5.99 39.15
CA VAL A 15 -15.46 6.66 38.65
C VAL A 15 -15.10 8.11 38.35
N PHE A 16 -15.33 8.59 37.14
CA PHE A 16 -15.45 10.02 36.88
C PHE A 16 -16.74 10.29 36.09
N ALA A 17 -17.60 11.00 36.78
CA ALA A 17 -18.91 11.38 36.34
C ALA A 17 -18.89 12.74 35.61
N LEU A 18 -19.82 12.85 34.68
CA LEU A 18 -20.55 14.04 34.23
C LEU A 18 -19.81 15.34 33.88
N GLY A 19 -19.99 15.72 32.63
CA GLY A 19 -19.89 17.07 32.13
C GLY A 19 -20.74 17.26 30.89
N LEU A 20 -22.08 17.45 31.06
CA LEU A 20 -22.94 18.05 30.04
C LEU A 20 -22.56 19.52 29.91
N SER A 21 -22.27 19.98 28.73
CA SER A 21 -22.42 21.39 28.37
C SER A 21 -23.04 21.47 26.98
N ALA A 22 -24.31 21.82 27.01
CA ALA A 22 -25.09 22.30 25.87
C ALA A 22 -24.91 23.83 25.78
N CYS A 23 -24.65 24.33 24.58
CA CYS A 23 -24.96 25.66 24.06
C CYS A 23 -24.83 25.52 22.55
N GLY A 24 -25.80 25.74 21.68
CA GLY A 24 -26.94 26.65 21.70
C GLY A 24 -26.62 27.89 20.86
N GLY A 25 -27.32 28.04 19.69
CA GLY A 25 -27.41 29.27 18.90
C GLY A 25 -26.41 29.32 17.70
N ASP A 26 -26.71 29.79 16.52
CA ASP A 26 -27.90 30.49 16.01
C ASP A 26 -28.01 30.31 14.52
N ALA A 27 -29.22 30.30 14.06
CA ALA A 27 -29.60 30.42 12.68
C ALA A 27 -29.31 31.84 12.18
N ASN A 28 -28.73 31.97 11.00
CA ASN A 28 -29.02 33.10 10.14
C ASN A 28 -29.09 32.67 8.69
N GLY A 29 -30.30 32.71 8.20
CA GLY A 29 -30.62 32.58 6.78
C GLY A 29 -30.26 33.88 6.07
N ASN A 30 -29.85 33.76 4.85
CA ASN A 30 -30.17 34.76 3.84
C ASN A 30 -30.39 34.11 2.49
N SER A 31 -31.62 34.22 2.06
CA SER A 31 -32.11 33.96 0.72
C SER A 31 -31.71 35.08 -0.22
N ALA A 32 -31.35 34.75 -1.44
CA ALA A 32 -31.55 35.47 -2.68
C ALA A 32 -30.86 34.65 -3.76
N ASP A 33 -31.55 33.83 -4.55
CA ASP A 33 -32.30 34.16 -5.73
C ASP A 33 -31.55 35.11 -6.68
N GLU A 34 -30.94 34.55 -7.70
CA GLU A 34 -31.00 35.08 -9.06
C GLU A 34 -30.70 33.98 -10.08
N ALA A 35 -31.74 33.65 -10.80
CA ALA A 35 -31.72 32.92 -12.04
C ALA A 35 -31.21 33.84 -13.16
N VAL A 36 -30.21 33.36 -13.89
CA VAL A 36 -30.05 33.78 -15.30
C VAL A 36 -29.80 32.56 -16.17
N ALA A 37 -30.75 32.38 -17.03
CA ALA A 37 -30.75 31.40 -18.09
C ALA A 37 -29.92 31.89 -19.28
N SER A 38 -29.61 30.88 -20.15
CA SER A 38 -29.26 31.04 -21.58
C SER A 38 -27.77 31.26 -21.84
N THR A 39 -27.12 30.54 -22.73
CA THR A 39 -27.43 29.97 -24.04
C THR A 39 -26.40 28.91 -24.40
N ALA A 40 -26.83 27.80 -24.91
CA ALA A 40 -26.57 27.19 -26.21
C ALA A 40 -25.18 27.29 -26.85
N ASP A 41 -24.72 26.08 -27.25
CA ASP A 41 -23.95 25.81 -28.46
C ASP A 41 -22.42 26.05 -28.44
N ALA A 42 -21.72 24.96 -28.32
CA ALA A 42 -20.53 24.68 -29.12
C ALA A 42 -20.27 23.17 -29.10
N SER A 43 -20.86 22.47 -30.02
CA SER A 43 -20.32 21.24 -30.58
C SER A 43 -18.98 21.57 -31.19
N ALA A 44 -17.91 21.02 -30.66
CA ALA A 44 -16.68 20.83 -31.43
C ALA A 44 -15.77 19.79 -30.77
N GLN A 45 -15.72 18.64 -31.40
CA GLN A 45 -14.52 17.84 -31.64
C GLN A 45 -13.69 17.47 -30.43
N VAL A 46 -14.01 16.34 -29.84
CA VAL A 46 -13.02 15.46 -29.27
C VAL A 46 -12.57 14.49 -30.37
N ALA A 47 -11.65 14.98 -31.18
CA ALA A 47 -10.84 14.13 -32.03
C ALA A 47 -9.77 13.50 -31.15
N ASP A 48 -9.80 12.17 -31.09
CA ASP A 48 -8.68 11.29 -31.24
C ASP A 48 -7.35 11.77 -30.61
N ASP A 49 -7.11 11.38 -29.36
CA ASP A 49 -5.77 11.18 -28.80
C ASP A 49 -5.78 9.90 -27.96
N ALA A 50 -6.13 8.80 -28.59
CA ALA A 50 -5.92 7.45 -28.07
C ALA A 50 -4.57 6.91 -28.55
N GLU A 51 -3.51 7.72 -28.44
CA GLU A 51 -2.13 7.32 -28.74
C GLU A 51 -1.23 7.66 -27.57
N GLY A 52 -1.26 6.86 -26.51
CA GLY A 52 -0.38 7.09 -25.37
C GLY A 52 -0.40 6.01 -24.30
N VAL A 53 -1.26 5.01 -24.40
CA VAL A 53 -1.40 3.98 -23.33
C VAL A 53 -0.72 2.65 -23.67
N GLU A 54 -0.28 2.44 -24.91
CA GLU A 54 0.33 1.16 -25.31
C GLU A 54 1.84 1.03 -25.02
N LYS A 55 2.51 2.12 -24.60
CA LYS A 55 3.97 2.06 -24.44
C LYS A 55 4.46 1.66 -23.06
N ALA A 56 3.57 1.60 -22.07
CA ALA A 56 3.94 1.15 -20.72
C ALA A 56 3.85 -0.37 -20.53
N GLY A 57 3.28 -1.11 -21.48
CA GLY A 57 3.16 -2.58 -21.44
C GLY A 57 4.34 -3.32 -22.05
N GLU A 58 5.07 -2.69 -22.98
CA GLU A 58 6.15 -3.37 -23.71
C GLU A 58 7.46 -3.47 -22.93
N ASP A 59 7.73 -2.52 -22.04
CA ASP A 59 9.00 -2.49 -21.30
C ASP A 59 9.11 -3.60 -20.24
N ILE A 60 8.00 -4.06 -19.68
CA ILE A 60 7.99 -5.14 -18.68
C ILE A 60 8.10 -6.51 -19.37
N ALA A 61 7.45 -6.68 -20.51
CA ALA A 61 7.52 -7.92 -21.28
C ALA A 61 8.95 -8.16 -21.82
N GLY A 62 9.67 -7.09 -22.15
CA GLY A 62 11.05 -7.14 -22.61
C GLY A 62 12.07 -7.46 -21.51
N ALA A 63 11.86 -6.98 -20.31
CA ALA A 63 12.74 -7.22 -19.17
C ALA A 63 12.61 -8.66 -18.63
N VAL A 64 11.39 -9.17 -18.59
CA VAL A 64 11.10 -10.52 -18.10
C VAL A 64 11.51 -11.62 -19.09
N SER A 65 11.63 -11.30 -20.40
CA SER A 65 11.99 -12.29 -21.43
C SER A 65 13.45 -12.76 -21.40
N LYS A 66 14.33 -12.06 -20.64
CA LYS A 66 15.76 -12.42 -20.48
C LYS A 66 16.08 -13.12 -19.17
N GLN A 67 15.15 -13.17 -18.24
CA GLN A 67 15.37 -13.71 -16.91
C GLN A 67 14.59 -15.01 -16.74
N GLU A 68 15.27 -16.04 -16.25
CA GLU A 68 14.63 -17.26 -15.81
C GLU A 68 13.79 -16.96 -14.57
N LEU A 69 12.49 -17.20 -14.66
CA LEU A 69 11.57 -16.95 -13.54
C LEU A 69 11.77 -18.02 -12.47
N PRO A 70 11.61 -17.69 -11.20
CA PRO A 70 11.60 -18.67 -10.11
C PRO A 70 10.50 -19.72 -10.32
N ASP A 71 10.69 -20.90 -9.73
CA ASP A 71 9.70 -21.97 -9.79
C ASP A 71 8.33 -21.49 -9.31
N GLY A 72 7.31 -21.73 -10.12
CA GLY A 72 5.93 -21.35 -9.81
C GLY A 72 5.58 -19.87 -10.05
N VAL A 73 6.52 -19.03 -10.46
CA VAL A 73 6.25 -17.64 -10.86
C VAL A 73 5.94 -17.57 -12.35
N THR A 74 4.85 -16.91 -12.69
CA THR A 74 4.44 -16.68 -14.09
C THR A 74 4.39 -15.20 -14.43
N LYS A 75 4.37 -14.86 -15.72
CA LYS A 75 4.24 -13.48 -16.17
C LYS A 75 2.92 -12.86 -15.71
N GLU A 76 1.85 -13.63 -15.74
CA GLU A 76 0.53 -13.21 -15.30
C GLU A 76 0.53 -12.88 -13.80
N MET A 77 1.24 -13.65 -12.98
CA MET A 77 1.44 -13.33 -11.56
C MET A 77 2.17 -11.99 -11.37
N ILE A 78 3.20 -11.73 -12.17
CA ILE A 78 3.95 -10.48 -12.10
C ILE A 78 3.05 -9.29 -12.47
N GLU A 79 2.24 -9.40 -13.52
CA GLU A 79 1.29 -8.36 -13.93
C GLU A 79 0.22 -8.13 -12.86
N GLN A 80 -0.36 -9.20 -12.31
CA GLN A 80 -1.27 -9.11 -11.18
C GLN A 80 -0.59 -8.44 -9.98
N GLY A 81 0.64 -8.83 -9.68
CA GLY A 81 1.43 -8.29 -8.59
C GLY A 81 1.66 -6.78 -8.72
N LYS A 82 1.92 -6.30 -9.95
CA LYS A 82 2.02 -4.86 -10.23
C LYS A 82 0.72 -4.13 -9.92
N ALA A 83 -0.42 -4.70 -10.30
CA ALA A 83 -1.73 -4.12 -10.01
C ALA A 83 -2.01 -4.11 -8.50
N VAL A 84 -1.69 -5.18 -7.79
CA VAL A 84 -1.82 -5.26 -6.31
C VAL A 84 -0.89 -4.26 -5.62
N TYR A 85 0.35 -4.11 -6.09
CA TYR A 85 1.35 -3.20 -5.55
C TYR A 85 0.88 -1.74 -5.52
N GLY A 86 0.32 -1.26 -6.61
CA GLY A 86 -0.20 0.11 -6.74
C GLY A 86 -1.64 0.28 -6.26
N GLY A 87 -2.37 -0.84 -6.08
CA GLY A 87 -3.79 -0.87 -5.75
C GLY A 87 -4.06 -1.40 -4.34
N ALA A 88 -4.71 -2.56 -4.26
CA ALA A 88 -5.23 -3.12 -3.00
C ALA A 88 -4.16 -3.39 -1.94
N GLY A 89 -2.92 -3.64 -2.34
CA GLY A 89 -1.79 -3.88 -1.43
C GLY A 89 -1.19 -2.60 -0.86
N ILE A 90 -1.48 -1.43 -1.42
CA ILE A 90 -0.95 -0.09 -1.04
C ILE A 90 0.56 -0.02 -0.84
N CYS A 91 1.33 -0.96 -1.39
CA CYS A 91 2.78 -1.05 -1.21
C CYS A 91 3.50 0.22 -1.70
N SER A 92 3.02 0.79 -2.80
CA SER A 92 3.52 2.04 -3.39
C SER A 92 3.47 3.25 -2.46
N SER A 93 2.62 3.23 -1.43
CA SER A 93 2.51 4.31 -0.44
C SER A 93 3.75 4.47 0.42
N CYS A 94 4.50 3.39 0.63
CA CYS A 94 5.75 3.40 1.39
C CYS A 94 6.98 3.21 0.49
N HIS A 95 6.87 2.35 -0.53
CA HIS A 95 7.99 2.01 -1.41
C HIS A 95 8.05 2.83 -2.69
N GLY A 96 7.14 3.80 -2.86
CA GLY A 96 7.05 4.61 -4.07
C GLY A 96 6.39 3.87 -5.25
N PRO A 97 5.90 4.58 -6.27
CA PRO A 97 5.13 3.99 -7.37
C PRO A 97 5.95 3.02 -8.23
N ALA A 98 7.26 3.20 -8.30
CA ALA A 98 8.20 2.35 -9.05
C ALA A 98 9.08 1.47 -8.15
N GLY A 99 8.87 1.47 -6.84
CA GLY A 99 9.67 0.69 -5.89
C GLY A 99 10.96 1.36 -5.42
N ALA A 100 11.26 2.60 -5.85
CA ALA A 100 12.50 3.29 -5.52
C ALA A 100 12.60 3.79 -4.07
N GLY A 101 11.67 3.35 -3.21
CA GLY A 101 11.62 3.75 -1.82
C GLY A 101 11.11 5.17 -1.59
N ILE A 102 10.79 5.46 -0.35
CA ILE A 102 10.54 6.82 0.14
C ILE A 102 11.44 7.05 1.34
N PRO A 103 12.29 8.08 1.33
CA PRO A 103 13.22 8.34 2.42
C PRO A 103 12.53 8.37 3.78
N SER A 104 13.12 7.67 4.77
CA SER A 104 12.61 7.55 6.14
C SER A 104 11.26 6.85 6.28
N LEU A 105 10.74 6.21 5.24
CA LEU A 105 9.46 5.51 5.27
C LEU A 105 9.60 4.06 4.77
N GLY A 106 9.95 3.84 3.53
CA GLY A 106 10.07 2.50 2.94
C GLY A 106 11.34 2.34 2.12
N ALA A 107 11.91 1.15 2.16
CA ALA A 107 13.16 0.82 1.47
C ALA A 107 13.01 0.89 -0.05
N ASP A 108 14.10 1.12 -0.73
CA ASP A 108 14.25 0.91 -2.17
C ASP A 108 14.16 -0.59 -2.46
N LEU A 109 13.35 -0.97 -3.42
CA LEU A 109 13.14 -2.35 -3.88
C LEU A 109 13.76 -2.59 -5.24
N THR A 110 14.40 -1.58 -5.82
CA THR A 110 14.98 -1.63 -7.16
C THR A 110 16.47 -1.91 -7.15
N ASP A 111 17.12 -1.76 -5.99
CA ASP A 111 18.53 -2.06 -5.81
C ASP A 111 18.77 -3.58 -5.54
N SER A 112 20.02 -3.96 -5.42
CA SER A 112 20.40 -5.34 -5.11
C SER A 112 20.60 -5.61 -3.62
N GLU A 113 20.35 -4.62 -2.74
CA GLU A 113 20.52 -4.75 -1.30
C GLU A 113 19.21 -5.20 -0.64
N TRP A 114 19.15 -6.46 -0.27
CA TRP A 114 18.01 -7.05 0.41
C TRP A 114 18.23 -7.09 1.93
N LEU A 115 17.67 -6.11 2.64
CA LEU A 115 17.86 -5.96 4.09
C LEU A 115 17.17 -7.06 4.92
N HIS A 116 16.06 -7.61 4.40
CA HIS A 116 15.19 -8.54 5.16
C HIS A 116 14.92 -9.85 4.41
N SER A 117 15.61 -10.09 3.33
CA SER A 117 15.53 -11.33 2.55
C SER A 117 16.89 -11.62 1.90
N ASP A 118 16.99 -12.75 1.24
CA ASP A 118 18.17 -13.12 0.44
C ASP A 118 18.03 -12.71 -1.05
N GLY A 119 17.00 -11.93 -1.38
CA GLY A 119 16.70 -11.53 -2.75
C GLY A 119 16.08 -12.63 -3.61
N SER A 120 15.79 -13.80 -3.03
CA SER A 120 14.99 -14.83 -3.68
C SER A 120 13.51 -14.46 -3.66
N TYR A 121 12.71 -15.05 -4.56
CA TYR A 121 11.27 -14.89 -4.55
C TYR A 121 10.65 -15.31 -3.21
N ASP A 122 11.08 -16.44 -2.66
CA ASP A 122 10.60 -16.95 -1.38
C ASP A 122 10.97 -16.03 -0.21
N GLY A 123 12.16 -15.44 -0.23
CA GLY A 123 12.60 -14.47 0.76
C GLY A 123 11.77 -13.19 0.72
N VAL A 124 11.48 -12.68 -0.48
CA VAL A 124 10.58 -11.53 -0.67
C VAL A 124 9.16 -11.85 -0.23
N LEU A 125 8.64 -13.02 -0.63
CA LEU A 125 7.30 -13.48 -0.22
C LEU A 125 7.18 -13.58 1.30
N LYS A 126 8.19 -14.12 1.96
CA LYS A 126 8.22 -14.19 3.42
C LYS A 126 8.12 -12.80 4.04
N SER A 127 8.89 -11.83 3.55
CA SER A 127 8.86 -10.45 4.04
C SER A 127 7.47 -9.79 3.82
N VAL A 128 6.81 -10.07 2.71
CA VAL A 128 5.44 -9.59 2.44
C VAL A 128 4.44 -10.22 3.41
N MET A 129 4.54 -11.52 3.66
CA MET A 129 3.60 -12.26 4.50
C MET A 129 3.76 -11.98 5.99
N GLU A 130 4.98 -11.83 6.48
CA GLU A 130 5.29 -11.65 7.90
C GLU A 130 5.42 -10.18 8.29
N GLY A 131 5.79 -9.32 7.34
CA GLY A 131 6.15 -7.93 7.60
C GLY A 131 7.54 -7.80 8.23
N VAL A 132 7.90 -6.55 8.59
CA VAL A 132 9.16 -6.20 9.25
C VAL A 132 8.86 -5.33 10.47
N THR A 133 9.40 -5.70 11.62
CA THR A 133 9.20 -4.92 12.87
C THR A 133 9.93 -3.58 12.81
N ALA A 134 9.49 -2.60 13.61
CA ALA A 134 10.15 -1.29 13.69
C ALA A 134 11.63 -1.41 14.09
N GLN A 135 11.95 -2.36 14.96
CA GLN A 135 13.33 -2.59 15.44
C GLN A 135 14.24 -3.16 14.34
N ALA A 136 13.67 -3.93 13.42
CA ALA A 136 14.40 -4.51 12.30
C ALA A 136 14.44 -3.56 11.09
N SER A 137 13.47 -2.65 10.96
CA SER A 137 13.39 -1.73 9.84
C SER A 137 14.53 -0.70 9.85
N SER A 138 15.13 -0.46 8.70
CA SER A 138 16.18 0.56 8.53
C SER A 138 15.67 1.99 8.73
N SER A 139 14.38 2.23 8.50
CA SER A 139 13.73 3.54 8.72
C SER A 139 13.15 3.70 10.12
N GLY A 140 13.08 2.63 10.92
CA GLY A 140 12.35 2.59 12.19
C GLY A 140 10.82 2.54 12.04
N VAL A 141 10.31 2.59 10.81
CA VAL A 141 8.89 2.41 10.50
C VAL A 141 8.64 0.95 10.20
N PRO A 142 7.70 0.27 10.88
CA PRO A 142 7.44 -1.14 10.60
C PRO A 142 6.76 -1.30 9.24
N MET A 143 7.07 -2.39 8.54
CA MET A 143 6.28 -2.86 7.41
C MET A 143 5.27 -3.88 7.94
N PRO A 144 3.98 -3.57 7.97
CA PRO A 144 2.98 -4.55 8.39
C PRO A 144 2.88 -5.73 7.42
N ALA A 145 2.50 -6.90 7.92
CA ALA A 145 2.19 -8.05 7.08
C ALA A 145 1.20 -7.65 5.97
N LYS A 146 1.47 -8.04 4.73
CA LYS A 146 0.67 -7.70 3.55
C LYS A 146 0.40 -6.19 3.37
N GLY A 147 1.36 -5.34 3.81
CA GLY A 147 1.18 -3.89 3.79
C GLY A 147 0.12 -3.36 4.75
N GLY A 148 -0.35 -4.17 5.71
CA GLY A 148 -1.45 -3.82 6.62
C GLY A 148 -2.83 -3.93 5.97
N THR A 149 -2.93 -4.59 4.83
CA THR A 149 -4.18 -4.78 4.08
C THR A 149 -4.72 -6.20 4.19
N ASN A 150 -5.94 -6.43 3.70
CA ASN A 150 -6.57 -7.75 3.67
C ASN A 150 -6.45 -8.44 2.30
N ILE A 151 -5.36 -8.21 1.57
CA ILE A 151 -5.12 -8.94 0.31
C ILE A 151 -5.02 -10.44 0.58
N SER A 152 -5.41 -11.24 -0.40
CA SER A 152 -5.33 -12.69 -0.34
C SER A 152 -3.86 -13.17 -0.30
N ASP A 153 -3.64 -14.43 0.08
CA ASP A 153 -2.30 -15.03 -0.01
C ASP A 153 -1.83 -15.13 -1.46
N ASP A 154 -2.74 -15.31 -2.41
CA ASP A 154 -2.39 -15.36 -3.82
C ASP A 154 -2.02 -13.96 -4.34
N ASP A 155 -2.68 -12.90 -3.89
CA ASP A 155 -2.24 -11.52 -4.17
C ASP A 155 -0.89 -11.22 -3.53
N ALA A 156 -0.62 -11.71 -2.32
CA ALA A 156 0.68 -11.57 -1.67
C ALA A 156 1.79 -12.29 -2.46
N LYS A 157 1.52 -13.48 -3.00
CA LYS A 157 2.44 -14.18 -3.90
C LYS A 157 2.67 -13.39 -5.19
N ALA A 158 1.60 -12.85 -5.76
CA ALA A 158 1.68 -12.06 -6.98
C ALA A 158 2.51 -10.77 -6.76
N VAL A 159 2.25 -10.02 -5.69
CA VAL A 159 3.02 -8.81 -5.40
C VAL A 159 4.47 -9.12 -5.08
N ALA A 160 4.78 -10.24 -4.41
CA ALA A 160 6.15 -10.68 -4.20
C ALA A 160 6.88 -11.01 -5.50
N ALA A 161 6.18 -11.63 -6.48
CA ALA A 161 6.71 -11.89 -7.80
C ALA A 161 7.04 -10.59 -8.55
N TYR A 162 6.16 -9.60 -8.50
CA TYR A 162 6.43 -8.29 -9.07
C TYR A 162 7.63 -7.60 -8.40
N VAL A 163 7.64 -7.52 -7.07
CA VAL A 163 8.74 -6.90 -6.29
C VAL A 163 10.07 -7.58 -6.60
N TRP A 164 10.09 -8.92 -6.71
CA TRP A 164 11.29 -9.65 -7.08
C TRP A 164 11.87 -9.21 -8.43
N THR A 165 11.02 -8.78 -9.39
CA THR A 165 11.49 -8.30 -10.70
C THR A 165 12.11 -6.91 -10.67
N LEU A 166 11.82 -6.11 -9.65
CA LEU A 166 12.27 -4.70 -9.59
C LEU A 166 13.79 -4.56 -9.43
N SER A 167 14.44 -5.54 -8.80
CA SER A 167 15.88 -5.54 -8.51
C SER A 167 16.72 -6.36 -9.51
N LYS A 168 16.19 -6.69 -10.69
CA LYS A 168 16.85 -7.62 -11.65
C LYS A 168 17.29 -6.92 -12.92
#